data_b80f64f1758d20fa4e25bccfaf860465
#
_entry.id   b80f64f1758d20fa4e25bccfaf860465
#
_cell.length_a   1.000
_cell.length_b   1.000
_cell.length_c   1.000
_cell.angle_alpha   90.00
_cell.angle_beta   90.00
_cell.angle_gamma   90.00
#
_symmetry.space_group_name_H-M   'P 1'
#
loop_
_entity.id
_entity.type
_entity.pdbx_description
1 polymer ?
#
loop_
_entity_poly.entity_id
_entity_poly.type
_entity_poly.pdbx_seq_one_letter_code
_entity_poly.pdbx_strand_id
1 'polypeptide(L)'
;ATAAPGWQKWVWSPFLSILGTGATAFVYNGRFQPETYLELLQDYQINVLCCTPTEYRMMAKLSNLNDYHLELLHSAVSAGEPLNREVVEQFKNNFNLTVRDGYGQTESTLLIGFLKDTEPRPGSMGKGIPGSFVTIIDDDGNEVPPQTKGNIAVPLDLPALFKGYYKDEERTKAASAGDYYVTGDLAHKDEDGYFWFEGRRDDIIISSGYTIGPFEVEDALTNHPAVKECAVVASPHEI
;
A
#
# COMPACT_ATOMS: atom_id res chain seq x y z
N ALA A 1 -12.70 -4.47 7.11
CA ALA A 1 -11.89 -3.36 6.59
C ALA A 1 -12.01 -2.15 7.51
N THR A 2 -10.93 -1.43 7.68
CA THR A 2 -10.78 -0.33 8.64
C THR A 2 -10.61 1.04 7.98
N ALA A 3 -10.84 1.17 6.68
CA ALA A 3 -10.68 2.43 5.97
C ALA A 3 -11.80 3.44 6.30
N ALA A 4 -11.45 4.73 6.39
CA ALA A 4 -12.40 5.80 6.56
C ALA A 4 -13.26 6.03 5.30
N PRO A 5 -14.51 6.54 5.44
CA PRO A 5 -15.30 7.01 4.30
C PRO A 5 -14.54 8.03 3.46
N GLY A 6 -14.61 7.89 2.14
CA GLY A 6 -13.87 8.73 1.19
C GLY A 6 -12.64 8.05 0.60
N TRP A 7 -12.10 7.05 1.24
CA TRP A 7 -11.08 6.20 0.64
C TRP A 7 -11.74 5.16 -0.25
N GLN A 8 -11.17 4.88 -1.42
CA GLN A 8 -11.66 3.84 -2.33
C GLN A 8 -11.78 2.47 -1.61
N LYS A 9 -10.81 2.11 -0.80
CA LYS A 9 -10.81 0.89 0.01
C LYS A 9 -12.06 0.75 0.89
N TRP A 10 -12.66 1.87 1.35
CA TRP A 10 -13.90 1.85 2.12
C TRP A 10 -15.10 1.37 1.32
N VAL A 11 -15.19 1.70 0.03
CA VAL A 11 -16.26 1.24 -0.85
C VAL A 11 -16.09 -0.23 -1.22
N TRP A 12 -14.87 -0.61 -1.58
CA TRP A 12 -14.60 -1.96 -2.07
C TRP A 12 -14.65 -3.01 -0.95
N SER A 13 -13.92 -2.81 0.13
CA SER A 13 -13.71 -3.85 1.13
C SER A 13 -14.95 -4.18 1.96
N PRO A 14 -15.66 -3.22 2.60
CA PRO A 14 -16.80 -3.56 3.43
C PRO A 14 -18.09 -3.85 2.65
N PHE A 15 -18.20 -3.42 1.41
CA PHE A 15 -19.44 -3.55 0.65
C PHE A 15 -19.31 -4.41 -0.59
N LEU A 16 -18.64 -3.90 -1.64
CA LEU A 16 -18.70 -4.53 -2.96
C LEU A 16 -18.06 -5.91 -2.98
N SER A 17 -16.89 -6.09 -2.37
CA SER A 17 -16.23 -7.40 -2.34
C SER A 17 -17.00 -8.41 -1.48
N ILE A 18 -17.54 -8.00 -0.35
CA ILE A 18 -18.32 -8.89 0.53
C ILE A 18 -19.64 -9.27 -0.13
N LEU A 19 -20.39 -8.30 -0.64
CA LEU A 19 -21.66 -8.54 -1.31
C LEU A 19 -21.47 -9.36 -2.59
N GLY A 20 -20.43 -9.05 -3.38
CA GLY A 20 -20.13 -9.77 -4.64
C GLY A 20 -19.69 -11.21 -4.43
N THR A 21 -19.13 -11.55 -3.28
CA THR A 21 -18.68 -12.91 -2.96
C THR A 21 -19.67 -13.70 -2.08
N GLY A 22 -20.77 -13.07 -1.62
CA GLY A 22 -21.71 -13.69 -0.68
C GLY A 22 -21.13 -13.90 0.71
N ALA A 23 -20.05 -13.21 1.07
CA ALA A 23 -19.42 -13.33 2.38
C ALA A 23 -20.19 -12.54 3.45
N THR A 24 -19.91 -12.85 4.72
CA THR A 24 -20.48 -12.14 5.88
C THR A 24 -19.63 -10.93 6.25
N ALA A 25 -20.26 -9.76 6.32
CA ALA A 25 -19.60 -8.54 6.80
C ALA A 25 -19.62 -8.48 8.34
N PHE A 26 -18.46 -8.35 8.95
CA PHE A 26 -18.33 -7.97 10.35
C PHE A 26 -18.19 -6.44 10.45
N VAL A 27 -19.03 -5.82 11.26
CA VAL A 27 -19.05 -4.36 11.47
C VAL A 27 -18.82 -4.05 12.93
N TYR A 28 -17.83 -3.24 13.22
CA TYR A 28 -17.52 -2.74 14.55
C TYR A 28 -17.60 -1.21 14.56
N ASN A 29 -18.41 -0.67 15.46
CA ASN A 29 -18.63 0.77 15.61
C ASN A 29 -17.86 1.32 16.82
N GLY A 30 -16.54 1.13 16.83
CA GLY A 30 -15.63 1.63 17.85
C GLY A 30 -14.40 2.27 17.23
N ARG A 31 -13.60 2.94 18.07
CA ARG A 31 -12.30 3.43 17.64
C ARG A 31 -11.31 2.28 17.53
N PHE A 32 -10.35 2.41 16.64
CA PHE A 32 -9.27 1.45 16.54
C PHE A 32 -8.45 1.43 17.84
N GLN A 33 -8.31 0.24 18.42
CA GLN A 33 -7.41 -0.11 19.50
C GLN A 33 -6.79 -1.46 19.16
N PRO A 34 -5.46 -1.59 19.13
CA PRO A 34 -4.80 -2.82 18.66
C PRO A 34 -5.28 -4.09 19.38
N GLU A 35 -5.34 -4.03 20.71
CA GLU A 35 -5.79 -5.14 21.55
C GLU A 35 -7.23 -5.53 21.24
N THR A 36 -8.13 -4.56 21.23
CA THR A 36 -9.56 -4.78 20.91
C THR A 36 -9.74 -5.41 19.54
N TYR A 37 -8.94 -4.99 18.54
CA TYR A 37 -9.04 -5.58 17.21
C TYR A 37 -8.59 -7.03 17.16
N LEU A 38 -7.51 -7.38 17.86
CA LEU A 38 -7.06 -8.77 17.96
C LEU A 38 -8.08 -9.65 18.73
N GLU A 39 -8.68 -9.12 19.80
CA GLU A 39 -9.77 -9.78 20.51
C GLU A 39 -10.97 -10.02 19.58
N LEU A 40 -11.41 -9.02 18.83
CA LEU A 40 -12.51 -9.17 17.88
C LEU A 40 -12.22 -10.20 16.77
N LEU A 41 -10.98 -10.23 16.25
CA LEU A 41 -10.57 -11.21 15.25
C LEU A 41 -10.67 -12.62 15.80
N GLN A 42 -10.25 -12.84 17.04
CA GLN A 42 -10.29 -14.12 17.74
C GLN A 42 -11.73 -14.52 18.09
N ASP A 43 -12.46 -13.67 18.83
CA ASP A 43 -13.76 -13.99 19.41
C ASP A 43 -14.85 -14.20 18.35
N TYR A 44 -14.81 -13.41 17.29
CA TYR A 44 -15.74 -13.53 16.16
C TYR A 44 -15.21 -14.40 15.03
N GLN A 45 -14.05 -15.03 15.21
CA GLN A 45 -13.48 -15.97 14.25
C GLN A 45 -13.38 -15.40 12.82
N ILE A 46 -12.85 -14.18 12.73
CA ILE A 46 -12.75 -13.44 11.46
C ILE A 46 -11.78 -14.14 10.52
N ASN A 47 -12.18 -14.31 9.28
CA ASN A 47 -11.41 -15.05 8.26
C ASN A 47 -10.51 -14.15 7.42
N VAL A 48 -10.94 -12.90 7.19
CA VAL A 48 -10.26 -11.95 6.31
C VAL A 48 -10.15 -10.59 6.99
N LEU A 49 -8.95 -10.06 7.09
CA LEU A 49 -8.68 -8.72 7.62
C LEU A 49 -8.11 -7.83 6.53
N CYS A 50 -8.67 -6.62 6.40
CA CYS A 50 -8.11 -5.56 5.56
C CYS A 50 -7.91 -4.31 6.41
N CYS A 51 -6.68 -3.98 6.73
CA CYS A 51 -6.28 -2.83 7.53
C CYS A 51 -5.33 -1.91 6.77
N THR A 52 -5.08 -0.73 7.33
CA THR A 52 -3.96 0.12 6.90
C THR A 52 -2.64 -0.41 7.45
N PRO A 53 -1.50 -0.12 6.82
CA PRO A 53 -0.19 -0.44 7.36
C PRO A 53 0.02 0.10 8.77
N THR A 54 -0.43 1.31 9.06
CA THR A 54 -0.37 1.91 10.40
C THR A 54 -1.09 1.06 11.44
N GLU A 55 -2.29 0.56 11.16
CA GLU A 55 -3.04 -0.31 12.07
C GLU A 55 -2.35 -1.65 12.29
N TYR A 56 -1.83 -2.27 11.23
CA TYR A 56 -1.01 -3.48 11.35
C TYR A 56 0.25 -3.25 12.19
N ARG A 57 0.93 -2.13 12.00
CA ARG A 57 2.12 -1.73 12.76
C ARG A 57 1.82 -1.58 14.24
N MET A 58 0.68 -0.97 14.58
CA MET A 58 0.24 -0.84 15.97
C MET A 58 -0.05 -2.19 16.63
N MET A 59 -0.69 -3.11 15.90
CA MET A 59 -0.91 -4.49 16.39
C MET A 59 0.41 -5.25 16.53
N ALA A 60 1.30 -5.18 15.55
CA ALA A 60 2.59 -5.88 15.54
C ALA A 60 3.53 -5.49 16.68
N LYS A 61 3.37 -4.29 17.25
CA LYS A 61 4.19 -3.77 18.37
C LYS A 61 3.67 -4.14 19.75
N LEU A 62 2.59 -4.89 19.86
CA LEU A 62 2.12 -5.36 21.16
C LEU A 62 3.07 -6.42 21.71
N SER A 63 3.44 -6.27 22.96
CA SER A 63 4.36 -7.21 23.65
C SER A 63 3.74 -8.59 23.89
N ASN A 64 2.42 -8.69 23.85
CA ASN A 64 1.63 -9.90 24.04
C ASN A 64 0.94 -10.38 22.75
N LEU A 65 1.50 -10.05 21.58
CA LEU A 65 0.92 -10.41 20.29
C LEU A 65 0.71 -11.93 20.14
N ASN A 66 1.59 -12.74 20.68
CA ASN A 66 1.54 -14.20 20.65
C ASN A 66 0.50 -14.83 21.62
N ASP A 67 -0.18 -14.04 22.44
CA ASP A 67 -1.24 -14.52 23.32
C ASP A 67 -2.59 -14.65 22.57
N TYR A 68 -2.70 -14.06 21.37
CA TYR A 68 -3.91 -14.12 20.56
C TYR A 68 -3.93 -15.34 19.64
N HIS A 69 -5.12 -15.91 19.46
CA HIS A 69 -5.37 -17.11 18.67
C HIS A 69 -6.18 -16.77 17.42
N LEU A 70 -5.50 -16.65 16.28
CA LEU A 70 -6.10 -16.20 15.02
C LEU A 70 -6.11 -17.30 13.94
N GLU A 71 -6.35 -18.56 14.33
CA GLU A 71 -6.25 -19.74 13.47
C GLU A 71 -7.21 -19.69 12.26
N LEU A 72 -8.33 -18.99 12.39
CA LEU A 72 -9.29 -18.83 11.30
C LEU A 72 -9.02 -17.63 10.39
N LEU A 73 -8.12 -16.74 10.79
CA LEU A 73 -7.68 -15.61 9.97
C LEU A 73 -6.69 -16.11 8.90
N HIS A 74 -7.18 -16.45 7.73
CA HIS A 74 -6.37 -17.01 6.65
C HIS A 74 -5.95 -15.98 5.58
N SER A 75 -6.47 -14.76 5.63
CA SER A 75 -6.11 -13.70 4.67
C SER A 75 -6.01 -12.34 5.37
N ALA A 76 -4.85 -11.73 5.25
CA ALA A 76 -4.56 -10.39 5.71
C ALA A 76 -4.06 -9.55 4.54
N VAL A 77 -4.70 -8.42 4.30
CA VAL A 77 -4.35 -7.51 3.22
C VAL A 77 -4.22 -6.09 3.73
N SER A 78 -3.29 -5.36 3.15
CA SER A 78 -3.00 -3.97 3.46
C SER A 78 -3.01 -3.13 2.20
N ALA A 79 -3.35 -1.87 2.32
CA ALA A 79 -3.24 -0.89 1.25
C ALA A 79 -3.39 0.54 1.80
N GLY A 80 -2.87 1.51 1.04
CA GLY A 80 -3.05 2.94 1.28
C GLY A 80 -1.82 3.66 1.80
N GLU A 81 -0.88 2.94 2.35
CA GLU A 81 0.44 3.41 2.80
C GLU A 81 1.45 2.29 2.49
N PRO A 82 2.74 2.55 2.44
CA PRO A 82 3.75 1.49 2.32
C PRO A 82 3.74 0.56 3.53
N LEU A 83 3.80 -0.75 3.29
CA LEU A 83 3.82 -1.77 4.33
C LEU A 83 5.27 -2.14 4.68
N ASN A 84 5.66 -1.90 5.93
CA ASN A 84 6.99 -2.22 6.44
C ASN A 84 7.23 -3.72 6.49
N ARG A 85 8.45 -4.14 6.17
CA ARG A 85 8.89 -5.54 6.22
C ARG A 85 8.71 -6.16 7.61
N GLU A 86 9.06 -5.42 8.67
CA GLU A 86 8.92 -5.86 10.07
C GLU A 86 7.49 -6.33 10.39
N VAL A 87 6.48 -5.61 9.91
CA VAL A 87 5.06 -5.97 10.13
C VAL A 87 4.74 -7.33 9.50
N VAL A 88 5.18 -7.55 8.26
CA VAL A 88 4.98 -8.83 7.55
C VAL A 88 5.63 -9.97 8.33
N GLU A 89 6.85 -9.78 8.83
CA GLU A 89 7.60 -10.76 9.60
C GLU A 89 6.93 -11.06 10.95
N GLN A 90 6.46 -10.05 11.69
CA GLN A 90 5.76 -10.24 12.96
C GLN A 90 4.48 -11.07 12.80
N PHE A 91 3.64 -10.75 11.82
CA PHE A 91 2.42 -11.54 11.56
C PHE A 91 2.74 -12.95 11.07
N LYS A 92 3.79 -13.10 10.26
CA LYS A 92 4.25 -14.43 9.81
C LYS A 92 4.73 -15.29 10.96
N ASN A 93 5.54 -14.71 11.87
CA ASN A 93 6.14 -15.45 12.98
C ASN A 93 5.09 -15.82 14.06
N ASN A 94 4.17 -14.92 14.39
CA ASN A 94 3.20 -15.14 15.47
C ASN A 94 1.97 -15.94 15.01
N PHE A 95 1.50 -15.74 13.77
CA PHE A 95 0.24 -16.31 13.30
C PHE A 95 0.39 -17.20 12.05
N ASN A 96 1.60 -17.39 11.55
CA ASN A 96 1.86 -18.03 10.24
C ASN A 96 1.07 -17.37 9.09
N LEU A 97 0.80 -16.08 9.20
CA LEU A 97 -0.03 -15.29 8.30
C LEU A 97 0.81 -14.27 7.55
N THR A 98 0.81 -14.30 6.23
CA THR A 98 1.45 -13.28 5.41
C THR A 98 0.48 -12.13 5.17
N VAL A 99 0.84 -10.93 5.64
CA VAL A 99 0.14 -9.69 5.28
C VAL A 99 0.55 -9.32 3.85
N ARG A 100 -0.42 -9.26 2.95
CA ARG A 100 -0.22 -8.93 1.54
C ARG A 100 -0.48 -7.46 1.32
N ASP A 101 0.47 -6.78 0.72
CA ASP A 101 0.31 -5.38 0.35
C ASP A 101 -0.42 -5.22 -0.98
N GLY A 102 -0.96 -4.02 -1.19
CA GLY A 102 -1.59 -3.64 -2.44
C GLY A 102 -1.55 -2.14 -2.62
N TYR A 103 -1.21 -1.72 -3.82
CA TYR A 103 -1.08 -0.32 -4.22
C TYR A 103 -2.16 0.07 -5.22
N GLY A 104 -2.69 1.25 -5.03
CA GLY A 104 -3.62 1.91 -5.93
C GLY A 104 -4.08 3.23 -5.34
N GLN A 105 -4.82 3.99 -6.11
CA GLN A 105 -5.32 5.31 -5.75
C GLN A 105 -6.83 5.37 -5.96
N THR A 106 -7.49 6.36 -5.37
CA THR A 106 -8.92 6.62 -5.62
C THR A 106 -9.17 6.87 -7.11
N GLU A 107 -8.22 7.44 -7.79
CA GLU A 107 -8.22 7.71 -9.22
C GLU A 107 -8.16 6.45 -10.10
N SER A 108 -7.62 5.35 -9.61
CA SER A 108 -7.24 4.20 -10.46
C SER A 108 -7.69 2.82 -9.98
N THR A 109 -8.23 2.69 -8.76
CA THR A 109 -8.43 1.39 -8.09
C THR A 109 -7.12 0.67 -7.73
N LEU A 110 -7.16 -0.64 -7.45
CA LEU A 110 -5.99 -1.45 -7.16
C LEU A 110 -5.21 -1.73 -8.45
N LEU A 111 -3.96 -1.33 -8.51
CA LEU A 111 -3.08 -1.47 -9.67
C LEU A 111 -2.04 -2.57 -9.50
N ILE A 112 -1.48 -2.68 -8.30
CA ILE A 112 -0.38 -3.59 -7.95
C ILE A 112 -0.77 -4.32 -6.68
N GLY A 113 -0.39 -5.59 -6.54
CA GLY A 113 -0.66 -6.35 -5.33
C GLY A 113 -0.21 -7.80 -5.39
N PHE A 114 -0.47 -8.52 -4.31
CA PHE A 114 -0.21 -9.95 -4.21
C PHE A 114 -1.51 -10.73 -4.39
N LEU A 115 -1.66 -11.36 -5.54
CA LEU A 115 -2.71 -12.34 -5.75
C LEU A 115 -2.37 -13.65 -5.01
N LYS A 116 -3.35 -14.57 -4.95
CA LYS A 116 -3.21 -15.83 -4.21
C LYS A 116 -1.94 -16.61 -4.59
N ASP A 117 -1.60 -16.62 -5.87
CA ASP A 117 -0.49 -17.39 -6.44
C ASP A 117 0.79 -16.55 -6.64
N THR A 118 0.78 -15.29 -6.18
CA THR A 118 1.97 -14.45 -6.21
C THR A 118 2.83 -14.74 -4.98
N GLU A 119 4.08 -15.14 -5.18
CA GLU A 119 5.02 -15.37 -4.09
C GLU A 119 5.25 -14.08 -3.30
N PRO A 120 5.09 -14.09 -1.97
CA PRO A 120 5.31 -12.90 -1.17
C PRO A 120 6.78 -12.46 -1.19
N ARG A 121 7.02 -11.19 -1.50
CA ARG A 121 8.35 -10.54 -1.36
C ARG A 121 8.20 -9.37 -0.42
N PRO A 122 8.60 -9.52 0.86
CA PRO A 122 8.49 -8.45 1.85
C PRO A 122 9.22 -7.18 1.41
N GLY A 123 8.54 -6.04 1.52
CA GLY A 123 9.02 -4.74 1.06
C GLY A 123 8.65 -4.38 -0.37
N SER A 124 8.19 -5.34 -1.20
CA SER A 124 7.60 -5.01 -2.50
C SER A 124 6.09 -4.79 -2.39
N MET A 125 5.52 -4.03 -3.32
CA MET A 125 4.07 -3.86 -3.45
C MET A 125 3.39 -5.05 -4.16
N GLY A 126 4.15 -6.03 -4.67
CA GLY A 126 3.67 -7.13 -5.46
C GLY A 126 3.81 -6.91 -6.96
N LYS A 127 2.94 -7.53 -7.75
CA LYS A 127 2.93 -7.46 -9.23
C LYS A 127 1.72 -6.69 -9.73
N GLY A 128 1.78 -6.22 -10.97
CA GLY A 128 0.63 -5.61 -11.63
C GLY A 128 -0.59 -6.54 -11.62
N ILE A 129 -1.74 -6.01 -11.20
CA ILE A 129 -3.00 -6.75 -11.24
C ILE A 129 -3.39 -7.00 -12.70
N PRO A 130 -3.84 -8.20 -13.07
CA PRO A 130 -4.29 -8.49 -14.44
C PRO A 130 -5.31 -7.47 -14.94
N GLY A 131 -5.04 -6.87 -16.08
CA GLY A 131 -5.89 -5.85 -16.70
C GLY A 131 -5.64 -4.42 -16.21
N SER A 132 -4.71 -4.19 -15.26
CA SER A 132 -4.32 -2.82 -14.86
C SER A 132 -3.35 -2.17 -15.86
N PHE A 133 -2.58 -2.98 -16.60
CA PHE A 133 -1.53 -2.52 -17.52
C PHE A 133 -0.55 -1.51 -16.88
N VAL A 134 -0.36 -1.63 -15.56
CA VAL A 134 0.53 -0.74 -14.81
C VAL A 134 1.98 -0.93 -15.24
N THR A 135 2.67 0.19 -15.44
CA THR A 135 4.07 0.23 -15.86
C THR A 135 4.84 1.33 -15.14
N ILE A 136 6.14 1.41 -15.40
CA ILE A 136 7.00 2.51 -14.94
C ILE A 136 7.45 3.31 -16.16
N ILE A 137 7.29 4.62 -16.10
CA ILE A 137 7.65 5.55 -17.18
C ILE A 137 8.62 6.62 -16.69
N ASP A 138 9.42 7.16 -17.63
CA ASP A 138 10.21 8.36 -17.43
C ASP A 138 9.33 9.64 -17.50
N ASP A 139 9.97 10.81 -17.38
CA ASP A 139 9.29 12.10 -17.45
C ASP A 139 8.78 12.45 -18.87
N ASP A 140 9.31 11.80 -19.89
CA ASP A 140 8.89 11.94 -21.29
C ASP A 140 7.73 10.99 -21.67
N GLY A 141 7.31 10.12 -20.76
CA GLY A 141 6.23 9.17 -20.97
C GLY A 141 6.64 7.85 -21.63
N ASN A 142 7.94 7.53 -21.66
CA ASN A 142 8.43 6.26 -22.20
C ASN A 142 8.57 5.23 -21.09
N GLU A 143 8.22 3.97 -21.38
CA GLU A 143 8.49 2.88 -20.44
C GLU A 143 9.99 2.70 -20.21
N VAL A 144 10.36 2.48 -18.93
CA VAL A 144 11.76 2.28 -18.54
C VAL A 144 12.06 0.79 -18.34
N PRO A 145 13.33 0.37 -18.55
CA PRO A 145 13.73 -1.02 -18.31
C PRO A 145 13.62 -1.38 -16.82
N PRO A 146 13.59 -2.70 -16.49
CA PRO A 146 13.67 -3.16 -15.11
C PRO A 146 14.81 -2.53 -14.32
N GLN A 147 14.65 -2.41 -13.00
CA GLN A 147 15.58 -1.77 -12.06
C GLN A 147 15.77 -0.25 -12.27
N THR A 148 15.02 0.35 -13.18
CA THR A 148 15.06 1.80 -13.39
C THR A 148 13.91 2.46 -12.66
N LYS A 149 14.25 3.48 -11.87
CA LYS A 149 13.28 4.32 -11.15
C LYS A 149 12.51 5.20 -12.14
N GLY A 150 11.22 5.30 -11.93
CA GLY A 150 10.34 6.17 -12.71
C GLY A 150 8.98 6.34 -12.05
N ASN A 151 8.07 6.97 -12.77
CA ASN A 151 6.71 7.20 -12.32
C ASN A 151 5.85 5.95 -12.54
N ILE A 152 5.06 5.56 -11.55
CA ILE A 152 4.01 4.55 -11.73
C ILE A 152 2.94 5.16 -12.65
N ALA A 153 2.60 4.45 -13.70
CA ALA A 153 1.65 4.92 -14.70
C ALA A 153 0.73 3.82 -15.22
N VAL A 154 -0.44 4.21 -15.69
CA VAL A 154 -1.42 3.34 -16.33
C VAL A 154 -1.98 4.00 -17.58
N PRO A 155 -2.41 3.23 -18.61
CA PRO A 155 -3.02 3.80 -19.82
C PRO A 155 -4.23 4.68 -19.49
N LEU A 156 -4.38 5.79 -20.22
CA LEU A 156 -5.50 6.72 -20.04
C LEU A 156 -6.87 6.10 -20.42
N ASP A 157 -6.87 5.05 -21.19
CA ASP A 157 -8.08 4.31 -21.60
C ASP A 157 -8.45 3.17 -20.62
N LEU A 158 -7.71 3.04 -19.49
CA LEU A 158 -8.03 2.05 -18.47
C LEU A 158 -9.47 2.26 -17.95
N PRO A 159 -10.37 1.26 -18.06
CA PRO A 159 -11.77 1.41 -17.67
C PRO A 159 -11.99 1.79 -16.20
N ALA A 160 -11.03 1.43 -15.33
CA ALA A 160 -11.08 1.72 -13.91
C ALA A 160 -10.56 3.13 -13.56
N LEU A 161 -10.00 3.85 -14.53
CA LEU A 161 -9.47 5.18 -14.29
C LEU A 161 -10.61 6.19 -14.08
N PHE A 162 -10.41 7.14 -13.17
CA PHE A 162 -11.34 8.22 -12.89
C PHE A 162 -11.58 9.09 -14.17
N LYS A 163 -12.65 9.88 -14.17
CA LYS A 163 -12.98 10.75 -15.31
C LYS A 163 -12.26 12.09 -15.27
N GLY A 164 -11.63 12.40 -14.15
CA GLY A 164 -10.93 13.67 -13.92
C GLY A 164 -11.28 14.27 -12.57
N TYR A 165 -10.54 15.29 -12.18
CA TYR A 165 -10.81 16.07 -10.98
C TYR A 165 -11.99 17.02 -11.22
N TYR A 166 -12.94 17.05 -10.30
CA TYR A 166 -14.17 17.83 -10.46
C TYR A 166 -13.88 19.32 -10.53
N LYS A 167 -14.26 19.95 -11.65
CA LYS A 167 -14.02 21.39 -11.95
C LYS A 167 -12.54 21.81 -11.90
N ASP A 168 -11.62 20.88 -12.17
CA ASP A 168 -10.19 21.11 -12.17
C ASP A 168 -9.55 20.41 -13.39
N GLU A 169 -9.73 20.99 -14.55
CA GLU A 169 -9.20 20.48 -15.80
C GLU A 169 -7.68 20.59 -15.88
N GLU A 170 -7.10 21.63 -15.29
CA GLU A 170 -5.66 21.83 -15.28
C GLU A 170 -4.96 20.71 -14.52
N ARG A 171 -5.43 20.40 -13.32
CA ARG A 171 -4.93 19.29 -12.53
C ARG A 171 -5.14 17.94 -13.22
N THR A 172 -6.28 17.78 -13.88
CA THR A 172 -6.57 16.55 -14.64
C THR A 172 -5.57 16.35 -15.79
N LYS A 173 -5.26 17.40 -16.53
CA LYS A 173 -4.26 17.36 -17.60
C LYS A 173 -2.84 17.17 -17.05
N ALA A 174 -2.49 17.84 -15.96
CA ALA A 174 -1.17 17.72 -15.33
C ALA A 174 -0.88 16.30 -14.79
N ALA A 175 -1.92 15.49 -14.55
CA ALA A 175 -1.78 14.11 -14.11
C ALA A 175 -1.58 13.12 -15.28
N SER A 176 -1.21 13.58 -16.48
CA SER A 176 -0.96 12.74 -17.65
C SER A 176 0.37 13.04 -18.32
N ALA A 177 1.00 12.02 -18.89
CA ALA A 177 2.18 12.10 -19.74
C ALA A 177 2.00 11.17 -20.94
N GLY A 178 1.94 11.72 -22.15
CA GLY A 178 1.63 10.95 -23.36
C GLY A 178 0.27 10.27 -23.22
N ASP A 179 0.26 8.96 -23.38
CA ASP A 179 -0.94 8.10 -23.32
C ASP A 179 -1.18 7.54 -21.91
N TYR A 180 -0.46 8.04 -20.88
CA TYR A 180 -0.52 7.52 -19.52
C TYR A 180 -1.08 8.53 -18.52
N TYR A 181 -1.88 8.02 -17.58
CA TYR A 181 -2.11 8.67 -16.29
C TYR A 181 -0.92 8.40 -15.38
N VAL A 182 -0.38 9.45 -14.75
CA VAL A 182 0.78 9.42 -13.85
C VAL A 182 0.31 9.56 -12.43
N THR A 183 0.62 8.57 -11.58
CA THR A 183 0.11 8.54 -10.20
C THR A 183 0.77 9.55 -9.26
N GLY A 184 1.94 10.07 -9.63
CA GLY A 184 2.78 10.91 -8.77
C GLY A 184 3.58 10.10 -7.74
N ASP A 185 3.52 8.78 -7.81
CA ASP A 185 4.32 7.86 -6.99
C ASP A 185 5.46 7.28 -7.83
N LEU A 186 6.64 7.20 -7.22
CA LEU A 186 7.84 6.68 -7.85
C LEU A 186 8.09 5.25 -7.40
N ALA A 187 8.50 4.41 -8.35
CA ALA A 187 8.87 3.03 -8.10
C ALA A 187 9.89 2.54 -9.13
N HIS A 188 10.47 1.38 -8.89
CA HIS A 188 11.08 0.57 -9.93
C HIS A 188 10.38 -0.79 -10.01
N LYS A 189 10.52 -1.45 -11.15
CA LYS A 189 10.05 -2.81 -11.36
C LYS A 189 11.27 -3.72 -11.51
N ASP A 190 11.34 -4.82 -10.75
CA ASP A 190 12.43 -5.77 -10.89
C ASP A 190 12.25 -6.70 -12.12
N GLU A 191 13.24 -7.53 -12.40
CA GLU A 191 13.26 -8.46 -13.54
C GLU A 191 12.16 -9.52 -13.45
N ASP A 192 11.70 -9.84 -12.23
CA ASP A 192 10.60 -10.77 -11.98
C ASP A 192 9.21 -10.11 -12.00
N GLY A 193 9.17 -8.79 -12.22
CA GLY A 193 7.96 -7.98 -12.36
C GLY A 193 7.34 -7.51 -11.05
N TYR A 194 8.08 -7.55 -9.94
CA TYR A 194 7.63 -6.92 -8.68
C TYR A 194 7.96 -5.44 -8.69
N PHE A 195 7.03 -4.66 -8.12
CA PHE A 195 7.16 -3.22 -7.97
C PHE A 195 7.65 -2.88 -6.57
N TRP A 196 8.62 -1.96 -6.51
CA TRP A 196 9.23 -1.49 -5.28
C TRP A 196 9.02 0.01 -5.16
N PHE A 197 8.38 0.42 -4.07
CA PHE A 197 8.03 1.82 -3.83
C PHE A 197 9.27 2.63 -3.46
N GLU A 198 9.45 3.79 -4.10
CA GLU A 198 10.59 4.69 -3.88
C GLU A 198 10.20 5.99 -3.16
N GLY A 199 8.93 6.35 -3.19
CA GLY A 199 8.39 7.53 -2.56
C GLY A 199 7.40 8.29 -3.43
N ARG A 200 6.90 9.38 -2.90
CA ARG A 200 6.12 10.33 -3.69
C ARG A 200 7.07 11.28 -4.42
N ARG A 201 6.71 11.65 -5.64
CA ARG A 201 7.48 12.60 -6.42
C ARG A 201 7.64 13.94 -5.70
N ASP A 202 6.59 14.38 -5.00
CA ASP A 202 6.56 15.65 -4.28
C ASP A 202 7.36 15.63 -2.96
N ASP A 203 7.61 14.43 -2.40
CA ASP A 203 8.27 14.25 -1.11
C ASP A 203 9.76 13.88 -1.25
N ILE A 204 10.24 13.67 -2.48
CA ILE A 204 11.64 13.32 -2.73
C ILE A 204 12.57 14.42 -2.25
N ILE A 205 13.55 14.03 -1.44
CA ILE A 205 14.57 14.93 -0.91
C ILE A 205 15.76 14.92 -1.85
N ILE A 206 16.14 16.10 -2.32
CA ILE A 206 17.36 16.30 -3.11
C ILE A 206 18.43 16.86 -2.19
N SER A 207 19.52 16.11 -1.97
CA SER A 207 20.64 16.53 -1.15
C SER A 207 21.95 16.30 -1.88
N SER A 208 22.69 17.37 -2.16
CA SER A 208 24.01 17.35 -2.83
C SER A 208 24.02 16.50 -4.13
N GLY A 209 22.93 16.54 -4.90
CA GLY A 209 22.76 15.77 -6.14
C GLY A 209 22.27 14.34 -5.96
N TYR A 210 22.07 13.88 -4.72
CA TYR A 210 21.44 12.60 -4.43
C TYR A 210 19.92 12.75 -4.26
N THR A 211 19.20 11.79 -4.80
CA THR A 211 17.75 11.68 -4.65
C THR A 211 17.45 10.66 -3.56
N ILE A 212 16.84 11.12 -2.46
CA ILE A 212 16.55 10.31 -1.28
C ILE A 212 15.04 10.15 -1.17
N GLY A 213 14.57 8.90 -1.19
CA GLY A 213 13.19 8.57 -0.88
C GLY A 213 12.98 8.56 0.64
N PRO A 214 12.08 9.38 1.19
CA PRO A 214 11.81 9.40 2.64
C PRO A 214 11.50 8.02 3.20
N PHE A 215 10.68 7.23 2.51
CA PHE A 215 10.26 5.90 2.94
C PHE A 215 11.42 4.92 3.15
N GLU A 216 12.44 4.94 2.33
CA GLU A 216 13.62 4.06 2.45
C GLU A 216 14.34 4.28 3.78
N VAL A 217 14.47 5.55 4.18
CA VAL A 217 15.09 5.93 5.45
C VAL A 217 14.16 5.62 6.64
N GLU A 218 12.87 5.86 6.49
CA GLU A 218 11.85 5.55 7.51
C GLU A 218 11.76 4.05 7.76
N ASP A 219 11.77 3.21 6.72
CA ASP A 219 11.77 1.76 6.84
C ASP A 219 13.01 1.26 7.59
N ALA A 220 14.18 1.78 7.26
CA ALA A 220 15.43 1.46 7.96
C ALA A 220 15.38 1.85 9.43
N LEU A 221 14.84 3.04 9.77
CA LEU A 221 14.75 3.54 11.14
C LEU A 221 13.72 2.76 11.97
N THR A 222 12.57 2.40 11.39
CA THR A 222 11.51 1.67 12.10
C THR A 222 11.89 0.25 12.49
N ASN A 223 12.92 -0.33 11.86
CA ASN A 223 13.50 -1.62 12.27
C ASN A 223 14.22 -1.55 13.62
N HIS A 224 14.53 -0.34 14.13
CA HIS A 224 15.16 -0.22 15.44
C HIS A 224 14.10 -0.33 16.55
N PRO A 225 14.31 -1.19 17.59
CA PRO A 225 13.28 -1.50 18.59
C PRO A 225 12.86 -0.31 19.47
N ALA A 226 13.70 0.73 19.57
CA ALA A 226 13.36 1.95 20.30
C ALA A 226 12.61 3.00 19.45
N VAL A 227 12.46 2.78 18.14
CA VAL A 227 11.74 3.68 17.22
C VAL A 227 10.31 3.20 17.08
N LYS A 228 9.37 3.97 17.61
CA LYS A 228 7.94 3.68 17.48
C LYS A 228 7.39 4.15 16.12
N GLU A 229 7.80 5.34 15.73
CA GLU A 229 7.35 6.03 14.52
C GLU A 229 8.40 7.07 14.13
N CYS A 230 8.57 7.31 12.84
CA CYS A 230 9.45 8.37 12.33
C CYS A 230 8.86 8.96 11.05
N ALA A 231 9.28 10.17 10.74
CA ALA A 231 9.04 10.83 9.48
C ALA A 231 10.33 11.50 9.00
N VAL A 232 10.66 11.29 7.74
CA VAL A 232 11.84 11.87 7.11
C VAL A 232 11.41 13.04 6.23
N VAL A 233 11.93 14.22 6.53
CA VAL A 233 11.59 15.46 5.82
C VAL A 233 12.85 16.20 5.38
N ALA A 234 12.74 16.95 4.29
CA ALA A 234 13.81 17.84 3.88
C ALA A 234 14.01 18.96 4.91
N SER A 235 15.27 19.25 5.24
CA SER A 235 15.63 20.44 6.01
C SER A 235 16.38 21.41 5.11
N PRO A 236 15.99 22.69 5.06
CA PRO A 236 16.75 23.69 4.33
C PRO A 236 18.20 23.78 4.84
N HIS A 237 19.15 23.80 3.93
CA HIS A 237 20.57 23.98 4.24
C HIS A 237 21.16 25.08 3.38
N GLU A 238 22.10 25.87 3.92
CA GLU A 238 22.68 27.06 3.25
C GLU A 238 23.77 26.72 2.21
N ILE A 239 23.89 25.47 1.76
CA ILE A 239 24.86 25.07 0.73
C ILE A 239 24.13 24.70 -0.54
#